data_819d326598329b4075c636f099b9ab17
#
_entry.id   819d326598329b4075c636f099b9ab17
#
_cell.length_a   1.000
_cell.length_b   1.000
_cell.length_c   1.000
_cell.angle_alpha   90.00
_cell.angle_beta   90.00
_cell.angle_gamma   90.00
#
_symmetry.space_group_name_H-M   'P 1'
#
loop_
_entity.id
_entity.type
_entity.pdbx_description
1 polymer ?
#
loop_
_entity_poly.entity_id
_entity_poly.type
_entity_poly.pdbx_seq_one_letter_code
_entity_poly.pdbx_strand_id
1 'polypeptide(L)'
;MDKSELEKVIRDRVMELLDNDNKKEFMVEASGRHIHLSVQHMKELFGADYELTPVKDLSQPGQFACKERVRVIGSKGEFPGVVILGPCRNATQVELSMTDCTAIGVKPVLRESGKIENTPGILIGVGDKYIKIDKGVIVAQRHVHMTPDDAENFGVKDGEIVKVKIDSKRPLIFDDVLIRVKDTFRLSMHIDYDEANACAYEMG
;
A
#
# COMPACT_ATOMS: atom_id res chain seq x y z
N MET A 1 -44.16 -9.79 -27.98
CA MET A 1 -42.89 -9.08 -28.16
C MET A 1 -42.67 -8.95 -29.65
N ASP A 2 -42.59 -7.75 -30.15
CA ASP A 2 -42.34 -7.56 -31.57
C ASP A 2 -40.86 -7.74 -31.91
N LYS A 3 -40.53 -7.77 -33.21
CA LYS A 3 -39.16 -7.98 -33.67
C LYS A 3 -38.20 -6.89 -33.19
N SER A 4 -38.64 -5.65 -33.08
CA SER A 4 -37.87 -4.50 -32.64
C SER A 4 -37.54 -4.56 -31.14
N GLU A 5 -38.53 -4.96 -30.32
CA GLU A 5 -38.32 -5.21 -28.88
C GLU A 5 -37.33 -6.35 -28.63
N LEU A 6 -37.40 -7.44 -29.41
CA LEU A 6 -36.50 -8.56 -29.31
C LEU A 6 -35.05 -8.16 -29.70
N GLU A 7 -34.88 -7.41 -30.77
CA GLU A 7 -33.59 -6.90 -31.23
C GLU A 7 -32.93 -5.98 -30.16
N LYS A 8 -33.73 -5.14 -29.50
CA LYS A 8 -33.26 -4.27 -28.42
C LYS A 8 -32.80 -5.08 -27.22
N VAL A 9 -33.59 -6.05 -26.75
CA VAL A 9 -33.25 -6.92 -25.61
C VAL A 9 -32.00 -7.73 -25.89
N ILE A 10 -31.88 -8.28 -27.12
CA ILE A 10 -30.65 -9.02 -27.51
C ILE A 10 -29.44 -8.10 -27.53
N ARG A 11 -29.54 -6.92 -28.10
CA ARG A 11 -28.46 -5.94 -28.15
C ARG A 11 -28.00 -5.54 -26.74
N ASP A 12 -28.98 -5.17 -25.89
CA ASP A 12 -28.69 -4.75 -24.51
C ASP A 12 -27.99 -5.89 -23.72
N ARG A 13 -28.47 -7.15 -23.93
CA ARG A 13 -27.81 -8.31 -23.28
C ARG A 13 -26.45 -8.64 -23.83
N VAL A 14 -26.23 -8.51 -25.15
CA VAL A 14 -24.90 -8.68 -25.77
C VAL A 14 -23.92 -7.61 -25.28
N MET A 15 -24.37 -6.35 -25.20
CA MET A 15 -23.54 -5.26 -24.66
C MET A 15 -23.19 -5.49 -23.19
N GLU A 16 -24.15 -5.93 -22.37
CA GLU A 16 -23.92 -6.30 -20.96
C GLU A 16 -22.93 -7.47 -20.82
N LEU A 17 -23.00 -8.48 -21.68
CA LEU A 17 -22.06 -9.61 -21.67
C LEU A 17 -20.66 -9.18 -22.13
N LEU A 18 -20.57 -8.33 -23.16
CA LEU A 18 -19.28 -7.79 -23.62
C LEU A 18 -18.65 -6.86 -22.59
N ASP A 19 -19.43 -6.06 -21.88
CA ASP A 19 -18.96 -5.22 -20.77
C ASP A 19 -18.50 -6.08 -19.57
N ASN A 20 -19.16 -7.21 -19.30
CA ASN A 20 -18.76 -8.13 -18.23
C ASN A 20 -17.51 -8.93 -18.58
N ASP A 21 -17.32 -9.35 -19.82
CA ASP A 21 -16.09 -10.02 -20.29
C ASP A 21 -14.88 -9.07 -20.30
N ASN A 22 -15.09 -7.75 -20.31
CA ASN A 22 -14.05 -6.73 -20.27
C ASN A 22 -13.78 -6.16 -18.86
N LYS A 23 -14.52 -6.58 -17.82
CA LYS A 23 -14.23 -6.15 -16.45
C LYS A 23 -12.98 -6.82 -15.95
N LYS A 24 -11.88 -6.10 -16.04
CA LYS A 24 -10.61 -6.46 -15.44
C LYS A 24 -10.61 -6.02 -13.99
N GLU A 25 -10.85 -6.96 -13.08
CA GLU A 25 -10.98 -6.73 -11.64
C GLU A 25 -9.79 -7.32 -10.88
N PHE A 26 -9.42 -6.69 -9.80
CA PHE A 26 -8.40 -7.16 -8.87
C PHE A 26 -8.69 -6.68 -7.45
N MET A 27 -8.05 -7.34 -6.49
CA MET A 27 -8.24 -7.02 -5.07
C MET A 27 -7.56 -5.71 -4.69
N VAL A 28 -8.19 -5.00 -3.75
CA VAL A 28 -7.62 -3.83 -3.08
C VAL A 28 -7.25 -4.22 -1.67
N GLU A 29 -6.12 -3.74 -1.18
CA GLU A 29 -5.61 -3.98 0.17
C GLU A 29 -5.31 -2.65 0.86
N ALA A 30 -5.78 -2.52 2.08
CA ALA A 30 -5.49 -1.36 2.91
C ALA A 30 -4.23 -1.60 3.75
N SER A 31 -3.23 -0.75 3.59
CA SER A 31 -2.00 -0.74 4.37
C SER A 31 -2.10 0.27 5.51
N GLY A 32 -2.11 -0.23 6.75
CA GLY A 32 -1.99 0.62 7.92
C GLY A 32 -0.57 1.15 8.10
N ARG A 33 -0.39 2.01 9.12
CA ARG A 33 0.94 2.50 9.47
C ARG A 33 1.91 1.36 9.77
N HIS A 34 3.08 1.41 9.16
CA HIS A 34 4.11 0.38 9.33
C HIS A 34 5.51 0.94 9.09
N ILE A 35 6.50 0.12 9.39
CA ILE A 35 7.91 0.45 9.21
C ILE A 35 8.66 -0.70 8.56
N HIS A 36 9.55 -0.36 7.64
CA HIS A 36 10.61 -1.24 7.17
C HIS A 36 11.93 -0.77 7.78
N LEU A 37 12.61 -1.63 8.50
CA LEU A 37 13.91 -1.31 9.09
C LEU A 37 15.06 -1.65 8.14
N SER A 38 16.13 -0.87 8.19
CA SER A 38 17.41 -1.33 7.67
C SER A 38 18.02 -2.36 8.64
N VAL A 39 18.91 -3.21 8.13
CA VAL A 39 19.63 -4.18 8.97
C VAL A 39 20.38 -3.48 10.10
N GLN A 40 21.00 -2.32 9.82
CA GLN A 40 21.71 -1.53 10.82
C GLN A 40 20.77 -1.07 11.93
N HIS A 41 19.66 -0.40 11.60
CA HIS A 41 18.73 0.13 12.59
C HIS A 41 18.00 -0.99 13.36
N MET A 42 17.74 -2.14 12.72
CA MET A 42 17.21 -3.32 13.40
C MET A 42 18.19 -3.78 14.50
N LYS A 43 19.50 -3.88 14.21
CA LYS A 43 20.52 -4.27 15.19
C LYS A 43 20.70 -3.24 16.30
N GLU A 44 20.60 -1.95 16.01
CA GLU A 44 20.68 -0.88 17.02
C GLU A 44 19.50 -0.95 18.00
N LEU A 45 18.28 -1.22 17.52
CA LEU A 45 17.08 -1.27 18.34
C LEU A 45 16.95 -2.58 19.13
N PHE A 46 17.26 -3.73 18.52
CA PHE A 46 16.96 -5.04 19.09
C PHE A 46 18.23 -5.78 19.57
N GLY A 47 19.39 -5.46 19.02
CA GLY A 47 20.66 -6.13 19.33
C GLY A 47 21.32 -6.70 18.08
N ALA A 48 22.64 -6.90 18.16
CA ALA A 48 23.47 -7.28 17.01
C ALA A 48 23.06 -8.62 16.36
N ASP A 49 22.66 -9.58 17.20
CA ASP A 49 22.33 -10.95 16.79
C ASP A 49 20.79 -11.20 16.75
N TYR A 50 20.01 -10.12 16.83
CA TYR A 50 18.55 -10.24 16.82
C TYR A 50 18.03 -10.51 15.40
N GLU A 51 17.05 -11.39 15.32
CA GLU A 51 16.29 -11.65 14.09
C GLU A 51 14.81 -11.32 14.29
N LEU A 52 14.21 -10.65 13.31
CA LEU A 52 12.77 -10.35 13.34
C LEU A 52 11.96 -11.63 13.23
N THR A 53 10.90 -11.73 14.02
CA THR A 53 10.02 -12.91 14.11
C THR A 53 8.84 -12.76 13.16
N PRO A 54 8.77 -13.49 12.03
CA PRO A 54 7.60 -13.49 11.15
C PRO A 54 6.37 -14.07 11.87
N VAL A 55 5.21 -13.43 11.72
CA VAL A 55 3.94 -13.92 12.29
C VAL A 55 2.81 -14.04 11.27
N LYS A 56 2.91 -13.34 10.14
CA LYS A 56 1.92 -13.37 9.08
C LYS A 56 2.54 -12.99 7.75
N ASP A 57 2.39 -13.84 6.75
CA ASP A 57 2.76 -13.49 5.37
C ASP A 57 1.83 -12.40 4.83
N LEU A 58 2.38 -11.51 4.01
CA LEU A 58 1.64 -10.50 3.28
C LEU A 58 1.27 -11.01 1.88
N SER A 59 0.40 -10.30 1.21
CA SER A 59 -0.02 -10.64 -0.17
C SER A 59 1.16 -10.63 -1.16
N GLN A 60 2.10 -9.71 -0.95
CA GLN A 60 3.28 -9.65 -1.81
C GLN A 60 4.31 -10.71 -1.37
N PRO A 61 4.75 -11.57 -2.30
CA PRO A 61 5.66 -12.68 -1.99
C PRO A 61 6.94 -12.24 -1.27
N GLY A 62 7.33 -13.00 -0.25
CA GLY A 62 8.54 -12.75 0.52
C GLY A 62 8.45 -11.61 1.54
N GLN A 63 7.29 -10.96 1.67
CA GLN A 63 7.03 -9.96 2.69
C GLN A 63 6.19 -10.55 3.82
N PHE A 64 6.43 -10.11 5.04
CA PHE A 64 5.73 -10.60 6.23
C PHE A 64 5.60 -9.51 7.30
N ALA A 65 4.56 -9.60 8.11
CA ALA A 65 4.46 -8.80 9.33
C ALA A 65 5.23 -9.50 10.46
N CYS A 66 6.00 -8.72 11.22
CA CYS A 66 6.77 -9.21 12.36
C CYS A 66 5.95 -9.15 13.64
N LYS A 67 6.38 -9.95 14.64
CA LYS A 67 5.86 -9.87 16.01
C LYS A 67 6.23 -8.55 16.68
N GLU A 68 7.43 -8.08 16.41
CA GLU A 68 8.01 -6.88 17.01
C GLU A 68 7.24 -5.63 16.59
N ARG A 69 7.25 -4.65 17.51
CA ARG A 69 6.63 -3.36 17.32
C ARG A 69 7.58 -2.27 17.75
N VAL A 70 7.47 -1.12 17.12
CA VAL A 70 8.23 0.06 17.47
C VAL A 70 7.33 1.23 17.83
N ARG A 71 7.88 2.16 18.58
CA ARG A 71 7.29 3.50 18.75
C ARG A 71 7.77 4.39 17.62
N VAL A 72 6.87 5.13 17.01
CA VAL A 72 7.16 6.15 16.01
C VAL A 72 6.76 7.49 16.60
N ILE A 73 7.73 8.37 16.84
CA ILE A 73 7.59 9.55 17.69
C ILE A 73 7.84 10.80 16.86
N GLY A 74 6.81 11.61 16.71
CA GLY A 74 6.85 12.90 16.04
C GLY A 74 6.90 14.07 17.02
N SER A 75 6.74 15.29 16.50
CA SER A 75 6.82 16.51 17.31
C SER A 75 5.58 16.78 18.17
N LYS A 76 4.43 16.18 17.86
CA LYS A 76 3.15 16.40 18.55
C LYS A 76 2.62 15.16 19.26
N GLY A 77 3.20 13.99 19.01
CA GLY A 77 2.71 12.73 19.57
C GLY A 77 3.46 11.53 19.04
N GLU A 78 2.96 10.35 19.41
CA GLU A 78 3.57 9.08 19.00
C GLU A 78 2.53 8.00 18.69
N PHE A 79 2.97 7.00 17.94
CA PHE A 79 2.29 5.71 17.79
C PHE A 79 3.11 4.62 18.47
N PRO A 80 2.61 4.01 19.58
CA PRO A 80 3.43 3.11 20.42
C PRO A 80 3.59 1.69 19.88
N GLY A 81 2.84 1.28 18.89
CA GLY A 81 2.78 -0.13 18.44
C GLY A 81 2.82 -0.31 16.94
N VAL A 82 3.68 0.44 16.24
CA VAL A 82 3.81 0.37 14.78
C VAL A 82 4.42 -0.97 14.38
N VAL A 83 3.76 -1.67 13.45
CA VAL A 83 4.20 -2.97 12.95
C VAL A 83 5.46 -2.82 12.10
N ILE A 84 6.39 -3.77 12.29
CA ILE A 84 7.54 -3.92 11.40
C ILE A 84 7.16 -4.90 10.29
N LEU A 85 7.39 -4.50 9.04
CA LEU A 85 7.28 -5.39 7.89
C LEU A 85 8.67 -5.83 7.45
N GLY A 86 8.86 -7.13 7.37
CA GLY A 86 10.07 -7.76 6.89
C GLY A 86 9.99 -8.17 5.42
N PRO A 87 11.14 -8.55 4.85
CA PRO A 87 12.49 -8.52 5.45
C PRO A 87 13.05 -7.10 5.59
N CYS A 88 14.19 -6.98 6.30
CA CYS A 88 14.92 -5.70 6.39
C CYS A 88 15.29 -5.19 4.99
N ARG A 89 15.26 -3.86 4.84
CA ARG A 89 15.61 -3.15 3.59
C ARG A 89 16.99 -2.50 3.68
N ASN A 90 17.45 -1.90 2.59
CA ASN A 90 18.71 -1.14 2.57
C ASN A 90 18.61 0.15 3.41
N ALA A 91 17.43 0.74 3.52
CA ALA A 91 17.17 1.95 4.30
C ALA A 91 15.87 1.81 5.09
N THR A 92 15.83 2.45 6.25
CA THR A 92 14.61 2.49 7.08
C THR A 92 13.60 3.44 6.45
N GLN A 93 12.35 2.97 6.36
CA GLN A 93 11.21 3.72 5.83
C GLN A 93 10.01 3.54 6.73
N VAL A 94 9.34 4.64 7.06
CA VAL A 94 8.09 4.67 7.82
C VAL A 94 6.97 5.11 6.89
N GLU A 95 5.95 4.29 6.75
CA GLU A 95 4.76 4.61 5.96
C GLU A 95 3.60 4.98 6.88
N LEU A 96 3.08 6.17 6.66
CA LEU A 96 1.98 6.78 7.44
C LEU A 96 0.92 7.30 6.49
N SER A 97 -0.32 7.40 6.95
CA SER A 97 -1.33 8.16 6.22
C SER A 97 -1.16 9.68 6.43
N MET A 98 -1.88 10.50 5.68
CA MET A 98 -1.92 11.96 5.88
C MET A 98 -2.44 12.32 7.27
N THR A 99 -3.48 11.62 7.74
CA THR A 99 -4.05 11.77 9.08
C THR A 99 -3.05 11.39 10.16
N ASP A 100 -2.32 10.28 9.98
CA ASP A 100 -1.25 9.87 10.90
C ASP A 100 -0.14 10.92 11.01
N CYS A 101 0.33 11.42 9.87
CA CYS A 101 1.34 12.48 9.82
C CYS A 101 0.89 13.72 10.60
N THR A 102 -0.38 14.12 10.43
CA THR A 102 -0.97 15.27 11.14
C THR A 102 -1.02 15.02 12.65
N ALA A 103 -1.44 13.81 13.05
CA ALA A 103 -1.60 13.44 14.46
C ALA A 103 -0.28 13.54 15.25
N ILE A 104 0.82 13.06 14.66
CA ILE A 104 2.13 13.10 15.35
C ILE A 104 3.01 14.29 14.96
N GLY A 105 2.52 15.18 14.10
CA GLY A 105 3.22 16.43 13.74
C GLY A 105 4.42 16.22 12.83
N VAL A 106 4.30 15.35 11.84
CA VAL A 106 5.26 15.14 10.76
C VAL A 106 4.69 15.73 9.46
N LYS A 107 5.53 16.39 8.66
CA LYS A 107 5.09 16.89 7.36
C LYS A 107 4.83 15.71 6.41
N PRO A 108 3.61 15.54 5.89
CA PRO A 108 3.33 14.47 4.95
C PRO A 108 4.04 14.73 3.62
N VAL A 109 4.67 13.69 3.06
CA VAL A 109 5.33 13.73 1.75
C VAL A 109 4.91 12.49 0.98
N LEU A 110 4.11 12.69 -0.07
CA LEU A 110 3.68 11.61 -0.96
C LEU A 110 4.86 11.12 -1.78
N ARG A 111 5.13 9.82 -1.73
CA ARG A 111 6.23 9.15 -2.43
C ARG A 111 5.89 7.72 -2.79
N GLU A 112 6.43 7.26 -3.88
CA GLU A 112 6.53 5.84 -4.16
C GLU A 112 7.39 5.14 -3.10
N SER A 113 6.91 4.01 -2.57
CA SER A 113 7.67 3.21 -1.58
C SER A 113 9.05 2.83 -2.11
N GLY A 114 10.07 3.11 -1.31
CA GLY A 114 11.50 2.98 -1.67
C GLY A 114 12.16 4.30 -2.08
N LYS A 115 11.42 5.33 -2.46
CA LYS A 115 11.97 6.66 -2.82
C LYS A 115 11.90 7.61 -1.62
N ILE A 116 12.89 7.57 -0.75
CA ILE A 116 12.90 8.31 0.53
C ILE A 116 13.68 9.63 0.49
N GLU A 117 14.22 10.03 -0.64
CA GLU A 117 14.98 11.28 -0.74
C GLU A 117 14.09 12.51 -0.53
N ASN A 118 14.63 13.48 0.23
CA ASN A 118 13.92 14.72 0.58
C ASN A 118 12.61 14.49 1.35
N THR A 119 12.52 13.42 2.12
CA THR A 119 11.40 13.13 3.02
C THR A 119 11.80 13.47 4.47
N PRO A 120 10.84 13.73 5.37
CA PRO A 120 11.16 14.01 6.76
C PRO A 120 11.74 12.79 7.48
N GLY A 121 12.50 13.08 8.52
CA GLY A 121 12.97 12.10 9.49
C GLY A 121 12.00 11.95 10.66
N ILE A 122 12.31 11.00 11.55
CA ILE A 122 11.52 10.74 12.73
C ILE A 122 12.34 10.01 13.79
N LEU A 123 11.87 10.02 15.05
CA LEU A 123 12.44 9.22 16.13
C LEU A 123 11.70 7.87 16.23
N ILE A 124 12.45 6.78 16.35
CA ILE A 124 11.93 5.42 16.44
C ILE A 124 12.47 4.80 17.72
N GLY A 125 11.62 4.14 18.51
CA GLY A 125 12.01 3.59 19.81
C GLY A 125 11.52 2.17 20.07
N VAL A 126 12.32 1.42 20.84
CA VAL A 126 11.97 0.10 21.39
C VAL A 126 12.50 0.04 22.83
N GLY A 127 11.58 -0.08 23.80
CA GLY A 127 11.97 -0.01 25.21
C GLY A 127 12.65 1.32 25.54
N ASP A 128 13.90 1.26 25.98
CA ASP A 128 14.78 2.38 26.30
C ASP A 128 15.73 2.79 25.17
N LYS A 129 15.72 2.06 24.06
CA LYS A 129 16.57 2.34 22.88
C LYS A 129 15.83 3.19 21.88
N TYR A 130 16.53 4.16 21.30
CA TYR A 130 16.00 5.09 20.31
C TYR A 130 17.00 5.30 19.18
N ILE A 131 16.50 5.40 17.97
CA ILE A 131 17.23 5.86 16.79
C ILE A 131 16.50 7.05 16.18
N LYS A 132 17.26 7.99 15.64
CA LYS A 132 16.72 9.10 14.85
C LYS A 132 17.12 8.87 13.39
N ILE A 133 16.13 8.83 12.52
CA ILE A 133 16.38 8.87 11.08
C ILE A 133 16.18 10.30 10.57
N ASP A 134 17.04 10.76 9.68
CA ASP A 134 16.95 12.12 9.13
C ASP A 134 16.00 12.21 7.93
N LYS A 135 15.69 11.07 7.30
CA LYS A 135 14.76 10.91 6.20
C LYS A 135 14.12 9.52 6.26
N GLY A 136 13.02 9.33 5.57
CA GLY A 136 12.39 8.01 5.42
C GLY A 136 10.90 7.96 5.79
N VAL A 137 10.30 9.06 6.25
CA VAL A 137 8.84 9.09 6.46
C VAL A 137 8.14 9.48 5.17
N ILE A 138 7.24 8.63 4.71
CA ILE A 138 6.45 8.86 3.50
C ILE A 138 4.96 8.62 3.76
N VAL A 139 4.13 9.25 2.95
CA VAL A 139 2.80 8.77 2.62
C VAL A 139 2.94 8.01 1.31
N ALA A 140 2.67 6.71 1.32
CA ALA A 140 2.87 5.89 0.14
C ALA A 140 1.89 6.29 -0.96
N GLN A 141 2.40 6.53 -2.18
CA GLN A 141 1.54 6.70 -3.34
C GLN A 141 0.76 5.41 -3.58
N ARG A 142 -0.56 5.52 -3.76
CA ARG A 142 -1.40 4.37 -4.11
C ARG A 142 -0.92 3.74 -5.40
N HIS A 143 -0.89 2.42 -5.44
CA HIS A 143 -0.30 1.70 -6.56
C HIS A 143 -0.89 0.31 -6.73
N VAL A 144 -0.75 -0.24 -7.93
CA VAL A 144 -1.09 -1.62 -8.23
C VAL A 144 0.19 -2.38 -8.51
N HIS A 145 0.40 -3.49 -7.79
CA HIS A 145 1.42 -4.47 -8.12
C HIS A 145 0.89 -5.44 -9.18
N MET A 146 1.70 -5.73 -10.18
CA MET A 146 1.38 -6.64 -11.28
C MET A 146 2.58 -7.47 -11.67
N THR A 147 2.35 -8.68 -12.22
CA THR A 147 3.33 -9.39 -13.02
C THR A 147 3.36 -8.82 -14.45
N PRO A 148 4.38 -9.12 -15.27
CA PRO A 148 4.37 -8.76 -16.69
C PRO A 148 3.14 -9.30 -17.43
N ASP A 149 2.72 -10.54 -17.15
CA ASP A 149 1.54 -11.15 -17.75
C ASP A 149 0.25 -10.41 -17.37
N ASP A 150 0.13 -9.98 -16.10
CA ASP A 150 -0.99 -9.14 -15.67
C ASP A 150 -0.99 -7.81 -16.43
N ALA A 151 0.17 -7.16 -16.52
CA ALA A 151 0.31 -5.86 -17.20
C ALA A 151 -0.07 -5.95 -18.68
N GLU A 152 0.35 -7.02 -19.38
CA GLU A 152 -0.05 -7.30 -20.75
C GLU A 152 -1.58 -7.50 -20.83
N ASN A 153 -2.13 -8.33 -19.94
CA ASN A 153 -3.56 -8.59 -19.89
C ASN A 153 -4.39 -7.32 -19.64
N PHE A 154 -3.92 -6.43 -18.74
CA PHE A 154 -4.59 -5.15 -18.47
C PHE A 154 -4.29 -4.08 -19.52
N GLY A 155 -3.28 -4.27 -20.37
CA GLY A 155 -2.86 -3.32 -21.40
C GLY A 155 -2.18 -2.08 -20.83
N VAL A 156 -1.43 -2.24 -19.73
CA VAL A 156 -0.71 -1.16 -19.01
C VAL A 156 0.78 -1.47 -18.92
N LYS A 157 1.58 -0.48 -18.48
CA LYS A 157 3.04 -0.59 -18.39
C LYS A 157 3.54 -0.19 -17.00
N ASP A 158 4.74 -0.66 -16.66
CA ASP A 158 5.43 -0.21 -15.45
C ASP A 158 5.62 1.32 -15.44
N GLY A 159 5.30 1.95 -14.32
CA GLY A 159 5.34 3.41 -14.15
C GLY A 159 4.15 4.16 -14.76
N GLU A 160 3.21 3.50 -15.40
CA GLU A 160 2.00 4.13 -15.93
C GLU A 160 1.08 4.60 -14.79
N ILE A 161 0.40 5.72 -15.01
CA ILE A 161 -0.61 6.27 -14.10
C ILE A 161 -1.99 6.00 -14.65
N VAL A 162 -2.83 5.38 -13.85
CA VAL A 162 -4.19 4.97 -14.26
C VAL A 162 -5.24 5.46 -13.26
N LYS A 163 -6.51 5.29 -13.65
CA LYS A 163 -7.68 5.47 -12.78
C LYS A 163 -8.23 4.11 -12.40
N VAL A 164 -8.51 3.92 -11.12
CA VAL A 164 -9.09 2.68 -10.59
C VAL A 164 -10.42 3.00 -9.91
N LYS A 165 -11.49 2.38 -10.41
CA LYS A 165 -12.80 2.44 -9.77
C LYS A 165 -12.87 1.40 -8.66
N ILE A 166 -13.26 1.83 -7.47
CA ILE A 166 -13.49 0.94 -6.33
C ILE A 166 -14.98 0.58 -6.28
N ASP A 167 -15.26 -0.71 -6.30
CA ASP A 167 -16.60 -1.25 -6.08
C ASP A 167 -16.79 -1.55 -4.59
N SER A 168 -17.59 -0.73 -3.92
CA SER A 168 -17.80 -0.77 -2.47
C SER A 168 -19.13 -0.10 -2.11
N LYS A 169 -19.51 -0.09 -0.83
CA LYS A 169 -20.69 0.65 -0.32
C LYS A 169 -20.57 2.17 -0.49
N ARG A 170 -19.36 2.68 -0.69
CA ARG A 170 -19.07 4.10 -0.96
C ARG A 170 -18.15 4.19 -2.19
N PRO A 171 -18.66 3.88 -3.39
CA PRO A 171 -17.84 3.77 -4.58
C PRO A 171 -17.22 5.11 -4.94
N LEU A 172 -15.97 5.06 -5.39
CA LEU A 172 -15.26 6.21 -5.90
C LEU A 172 -14.23 5.77 -6.97
N ILE A 173 -13.65 6.73 -7.66
CA ILE A 173 -12.55 6.51 -8.58
C ILE A 173 -11.32 7.17 -8.00
N PHE A 174 -10.29 6.36 -7.72
CA PHE A 174 -8.96 6.88 -7.45
C PHE A 174 -8.29 7.24 -8.77
N ASP A 175 -7.87 8.48 -8.88
CA ASP A 175 -6.96 8.95 -9.93
C ASP A 175 -5.51 8.80 -9.46
N ASP A 176 -4.53 9.01 -10.33
CA ASP A 176 -3.10 8.97 -9.98
C ASP A 176 -2.68 7.67 -9.28
N VAL A 177 -3.12 6.52 -9.81
CA VAL A 177 -2.73 5.19 -9.33
C VAL A 177 -1.54 4.69 -10.13
N LEU A 178 -0.41 4.45 -9.46
CA LEU A 178 0.83 4.01 -10.10
C LEU A 178 0.80 2.51 -10.39
N ILE A 179 1.12 2.11 -11.61
CA ILE A 179 1.35 0.71 -11.98
C ILE A 179 2.80 0.33 -11.68
N ARG A 180 3.01 -0.76 -10.98
CA ARG A 180 4.32 -1.33 -10.66
C ARG A 180 4.39 -2.77 -11.14
N VAL A 181 5.32 -3.06 -12.06
CA VAL A 181 5.43 -4.37 -12.69
C VAL A 181 6.74 -5.05 -12.31
N LYS A 182 6.65 -6.28 -11.79
CA LYS A 182 7.79 -7.19 -11.54
C LYS A 182 7.33 -8.63 -11.57
N ASP A 183 8.19 -9.55 -12.01
CA ASP A 183 7.93 -11.00 -12.01
C ASP A 183 7.60 -11.56 -10.62
N THR A 184 8.11 -10.93 -9.57
CA THR A 184 7.92 -11.36 -8.17
C THR A 184 6.69 -10.76 -7.51
N PHE A 185 5.94 -9.92 -8.19
CA PHE A 185 4.74 -9.31 -7.63
C PHE A 185 3.53 -10.23 -7.75
N ARG A 186 2.51 -9.91 -6.97
CA ARG A 186 1.17 -10.49 -7.07
C ARG A 186 0.17 -9.36 -7.30
N LEU A 187 -0.78 -9.59 -8.20
CA LEU A 187 -1.78 -8.61 -8.58
C LEU A 187 -2.61 -8.15 -7.37
N SER A 188 -2.43 -6.91 -6.97
CA SER A 188 -3.25 -6.22 -5.95
C SER A 188 -2.97 -4.73 -5.95
N MET A 189 -4.00 -3.93 -5.61
CA MET A 189 -3.85 -2.50 -5.35
C MET A 189 -3.60 -2.26 -3.86
N HIS A 190 -2.72 -1.33 -3.55
CA HIS A 190 -2.44 -0.89 -2.19
C HIS A 190 -2.85 0.56 -2.00
N ILE A 191 -3.62 0.80 -0.95
CA ILE A 191 -4.11 2.12 -0.50
C ILE A 191 -3.81 2.29 0.99
N ASP A 192 -3.74 3.52 1.47
CA ASP A 192 -3.61 3.79 2.90
C ASP A 192 -4.97 3.78 3.63
N TYR A 193 -4.98 4.00 4.94
CA TYR A 193 -6.23 3.98 5.72
C TYR A 193 -7.11 5.21 5.50
N ASP A 194 -6.56 6.36 5.10
CA ASP A 194 -7.38 7.52 4.74
C ASP A 194 -8.14 7.25 3.44
N GLU A 195 -7.50 6.63 2.47
CA GLU A 195 -8.09 6.19 1.21
C GLU A 195 -9.10 5.05 1.43
N ALA A 196 -8.76 4.08 2.28
CA ALA A 196 -9.65 2.99 2.67
C ALA A 196 -10.95 3.52 3.32
N ASN A 197 -10.83 4.49 4.22
CA ASN A 197 -11.98 5.16 4.83
C ASN A 197 -12.80 5.94 3.80
N ALA A 198 -12.13 6.60 2.83
CA ALA A 198 -12.80 7.35 1.79
C ALA A 198 -13.71 6.47 0.93
N CYS A 199 -13.30 5.25 0.62
CA CYS A 199 -14.06 4.30 -0.20
C CYS A 199 -14.87 3.27 0.61
N ALA A 200 -14.96 3.40 1.93
CA ALA A 200 -15.60 2.42 2.82
C ALA A 200 -15.10 0.99 2.56
N TYR A 201 -13.76 0.85 2.51
CA TYR A 201 -13.10 -0.44 2.29
C TYR A 201 -13.51 -1.47 3.34
N GLU A 202 -13.86 -2.66 2.90
CA GLU A 202 -14.08 -3.85 3.73
C GLU A 202 -13.12 -4.95 3.24
N MET A 203 -12.49 -5.65 4.19
CA MET A 203 -11.60 -6.75 3.85
C MET A 203 -12.41 -7.95 3.35
N GLY A 204 -12.11 -8.46 2.17
CA GLY A 204 -12.74 -9.65 1.58
C GLY A 204 -13.02 -9.50 0.12
#